data_54abff99ff4a342269bd71cbbceb0485
#
_entry.id   54abff99ff4a342269bd71cbbceb0485
#
_cell.length_a   1.000
_cell.length_b   1.000
_cell.length_c   1.000
_cell.angle_alpha   90.00
_cell.angle_beta   90.00
_cell.angle_gamma   90.00
#
_symmetry.space_group_name_H-M   'P 1'
#
loop_
_entity.id
_entity.type
_entity.pdbx_description
1 polymer ?
#
loop_
_entity_poly.entity_id
_entity_poly.type
_entity_poly.pdbx_seq_one_letter_code
_entity_poly.pdbx_strand_id
1 'polypeptide(L)'
;MDRQKLIDEFLSKFKPKKDQSWKSCYFFVHHLKKEHNIDAHLVEGISRIAKVDYWIVKLNDIDEDIHAKAMGLTPDFIDKPELIWNLEEFEKDNF
;
A
#
# COMPACT_ATOMS: atom_id res chain seq x y z
N MET A 1 10.77 -13.52 -5.79
CA MET A 1 9.70 -14.05 -4.92
C MET A 1 8.36 -13.67 -5.49
N ASP A 2 7.39 -14.58 -5.38
CA ASP A 2 6.04 -14.36 -5.91
C ASP A 2 5.34 -13.23 -5.16
N ARG A 3 4.67 -12.32 -5.91
CA ARG A 3 3.96 -11.18 -5.32
C ARG A 3 2.89 -11.63 -4.33
N GLN A 4 2.11 -12.66 -4.69
CA GLN A 4 1.02 -13.12 -3.81
C GLN A 4 1.57 -13.66 -2.49
N LYS A 5 2.71 -14.33 -2.52
CA LYS A 5 3.34 -14.82 -1.30
C LYS A 5 3.80 -13.68 -0.39
N LEU A 6 4.34 -12.60 -0.98
CA LEU A 6 4.75 -11.43 -0.22
C LEU A 6 3.56 -10.78 0.47
N ILE A 7 2.45 -10.65 -0.27
CA ILE A 7 1.22 -10.07 0.27
C ILE A 7 0.66 -10.96 1.39
N ASP A 8 0.57 -12.26 1.16
CA ASP A 8 0.03 -13.20 2.14
C ASP A 8 0.88 -13.22 3.42
N GLU A 9 2.20 -13.19 3.28
CA GLU A 9 3.10 -13.12 4.44
C GLU A 9 2.83 -11.88 5.28
N PHE A 10 2.70 -10.73 4.62
CA PHE A 10 2.40 -9.48 5.31
C PHE A 10 1.04 -9.53 6.00
N LEU A 11 0.00 -9.94 5.27
CA LEU A 11 -1.37 -9.95 5.79
C LEU A 11 -1.55 -10.93 6.93
N SER A 12 -0.70 -11.96 7.03
CA SER A 12 -0.77 -12.90 8.15
C SER A 12 -0.36 -12.25 9.48
N LYS A 13 0.36 -11.14 9.43
CA LYS A 13 0.89 -10.47 10.62
C LYS A 13 0.31 -9.09 10.85
N PHE A 14 -0.35 -8.51 9.86
CA PHE A 14 -0.85 -7.15 9.93
C PHE A 14 -2.36 -7.12 10.08
N LYS A 15 -2.85 -6.29 11.02
CA LYS A 15 -4.28 -6.07 11.21
C LYS A 15 -4.61 -4.64 10.81
N PRO A 16 -5.42 -4.46 9.77
CA PRO A 16 -5.75 -3.12 9.29
C PRO A 16 -6.73 -2.40 10.21
N LYS A 17 -6.73 -1.07 10.11
CA LYS A 17 -7.74 -0.25 10.74
C LYS A 17 -8.55 0.45 9.67
N LYS A 18 -9.87 0.53 9.87
CA LYS A 18 -10.75 1.21 8.95
C LYS A 18 -10.29 2.65 8.71
N ASP A 19 -10.41 3.10 7.48
CA ASP A 19 -10.08 4.48 7.06
C ASP A 19 -8.60 4.86 7.22
N GLN A 20 -7.72 3.88 7.33
CA GLN A 20 -6.28 4.13 7.42
C GLN A 20 -5.53 3.36 6.33
N SER A 21 -5.91 3.60 5.06
CA SER A 21 -5.26 2.94 3.93
C SER A 21 -3.76 3.23 3.86
N TRP A 22 -3.35 4.44 4.26
CA TRP A 22 -1.93 4.81 4.25
C TRP A 22 -1.10 3.91 5.18
N LYS A 23 -1.67 3.49 6.32
CA LYS A 23 -0.95 2.60 7.24
C LYS A 23 -0.74 1.23 6.64
N SER A 24 -1.76 0.66 6.03
CA SER A 24 -1.63 -0.63 5.36
C SER A 24 -0.54 -0.59 4.30
N CYS A 25 -0.53 0.45 3.49
CA CYS A 25 0.46 0.62 2.43
C CYS A 25 1.85 0.87 2.98
N TYR A 26 1.98 1.77 3.96
CA TYR A 26 3.26 2.09 4.56
C TYR A 26 3.90 0.85 5.19
N PHE A 27 3.16 0.12 6.01
CA PHE A 27 3.71 -1.05 6.68
C PHE A 27 4.05 -2.16 5.70
N PHE A 28 3.30 -2.30 4.61
CA PHE A 28 3.62 -3.27 3.57
C PHE A 28 4.93 -2.92 2.87
N VAL A 29 5.09 -1.67 2.45
CA VAL A 29 6.31 -1.20 1.79
C VAL A 29 7.52 -1.32 2.73
N HIS A 30 7.33 -0.98 4.00
CA HIS A 30 8.36 -1.12 5.04
C HIS A 30 8.75 -2.59 5.23
N HIS A 31 7.78 -3.48 5.29
CA HIS A 31 8.00 -4.92 5.42
C HIS A 31 8.82 -5.46 4.24
N LEU A 32 8.45 -5.08 3.02
CA LEU A 32 9.18 -5.50 1.83
C LEU A 32 10.64 -5.05 1.86
N LYS A 33 10.89 -3.83 2.27
CA LYS A 33 12.25 -3.31 2.34
C LYS A 33 13.05 -3.98 3.43
N LYS A 34 12.49 -4.09 4.62
CA LYS A 34 13.18 -4.62 5.78
C LYS A 34 13.43 -6.12 5.69
N GLU A 35 12.42 -6.89 5.28
CA GLU A 35 12.52 -8.36 5.31
C GLU A 35 13.02 -8.95 4.00
N HIS A 36 12.86 -8.27 2.89
CA HIS A 36 13.18 -8.82 1.57
C HIS A 36 14.08 -7.93 0.72
N ASN A 37 14.43 -6.74 1.21
CA ASN A 37 15.21 -5.75 0.46
C ASN A 37 14.59 -5.44 -0.90
N ILE A 38 13.27 -5.37 -0.95
CA ILE A 38 12.50 -5.04 -2.16
C ILE A 38 11.99 -3.62 -2.05
N ASP A 39 12.21 -2.83 -3.09
CA ASP A 39 11.69 -1.46 -3.18
C ASP A 39 10.31 -1.47 -3.81
N ALA A 40 9.37 -0.81 -3.15
CA ALA A 40 8.03 -0.58 -3.66
C ALA A 40 7.68 0.88 -3.39
N HIS A 41 6.62 1.37 -4.01
CA HIS A 41 6.22 2.77 -3.89
C HIS A 41 4.84 2.90 -3.29
N LEU A 42 4.67 3.96 -2.49
CA LEU A 42 3.35 4.36 -2.00
C LEU A 42 2.75 5.32 -3.01
N VAL A 43 1.49 5.11 -3.35
CA VAL A 43 0.78 5.96 -4.31
C VAL A 43 -0.40 6.59 -3.63
N GLU A 44 -0.41 7.91 -3.58
CA GLU A 44 -1.48 8.71 -3.00
C GLU A 44 -2.40 9.20 -4.11
N GLY A 45 -3.71 9.07 -3.92
CA GLY A 45 -4.68 9.53 -4.91
C GLY A 45 -6.08 9.58 -4.35
N ILE A 46 -7.05 9.51 -5.24
CA ILE A 46 -8.47 9.58 -4.88
C ILE A 46 -9.13 8.23 -5.15
N SER A 47 -9.81 7.69 -4.15
CA SER A 47 -10.56 6.44 -4.28
C SER A 47 -11.59 6.56 -5.40
N ARG A 48 -11.63 5.54 -6.28
CA ARG A 48 -12.59 5.52 -7.38
C ARG A 48 -14.03 5.44 -6.88
N ILE A 49 -14.25 4.68 -5.84
CA ILE A 49 -15.59 4.43 -5.31
C ILE A 49 -16.01 5.51 -4.31
N ALA A 50 -15.19 5.73 -3.27
CA ALA A 50 -15.55 6.61 -2.16
C ALA A 50 -15.25 8.09 -2.41
N LYS A 51 -14.44 8.42 -3.42
CA LYS A 51 -14.06 9.79 -3.77
C LYS A 51 -13.35 10.55 -2.64
N VAL A 52 -12.59 9.82 -1.83
CA VAL A 52 -11.79 10.39 -0.74
C VAL A 52 -10.32 10.02 -0.94
N ASP A 53 -9.45 10.66 -0.18
CA ASP A 53 -8.03 10.35 -0.21
C ASP A 53 -7.81 8.87 0.08
N TYR A 54 -6.99 8.23 -0.73
CA TYR A 54 -6.76 6.80 -0.62
C TYR A 54 -5.33 6.46 -1.05
N TRP A 55 -4.79 5.40 -0.47
CA TRP A 55 -3.42 4.96 -0.75
C TRP A 55 -3.41 3.54 -1.28
N ILE A 56 -2.56 3.31 -2.29
CA ILE A 56 -2.26 1.98 -2.80
C ILE A 56 -0.76 1.82 -2.90
N VAL A 57 -0.31 0.63 -3.25
CA VAL A 57 1.12 0.32 -3.42
C VAL A 57 1.40 -0.01 -4.88
N LYS A 58 2.51 0.49 -5.39
CA LYS A 58 3.03 0.08 -6.69
C LYS A 58 4.22 -0.84 -6.47
N LEU A 59 4.06 -2.11 -6.84
CA LEU A 59 5.09 -3.13 -6.72
C LEU A 59 5.41 -3.68 -8.10
N ASN A 60 6.65 -3.47 -8.56
CA ASN A 60 7.07 -3.88 -9.91
C ASN A 60 6.13 -3.35 -11.00
N ASP A 61 5.79 -2.06 -10.89
CA ASP A 61 4.92 -1.34 -11.82
C ASP A 61 3.48 -1.86 -11.88
N ILE A 62 3.08 -2.66 -10.89
CA ILE A 62 1.70 -3.15 -10.78
C ILE A 62 1.08 -2.57 -9.51
N ASP A 63 -0.11 -2.01 -9.66
CA ASP A 63 -0.85 -1.42 -8.54
C ASP A 63 -1.51 -2.51 -7.71
N GLU A 64 -1.36 -2.39 -6.39
CA GLU A 64 -1.96 -3.32 -5.43
C GLU A 64 -2.70 -2.54 -4.36
N ASP A 65 -3.98 -2.86 -4.17
CA ASP A 65 -4.77 -2.27 -3.10
C ASP A 65 -4.62 -3.13 -1.83
N ILE A 66 -3.55 -2.87 -1.09
CA ILE A 66 -3.21 -3.66 0.11
C ILE A 66 -4.25 -3.48 1.20
N HIS A 67 -4.78 -2.26 1.34
CA HIS A 67 -5.78 -2.00 2.39
C HIS A 67 -7.06 -2.79 2.16
N ALA A 68 -7.58 -2.80 0.93
CA ALA A 68 -8.77 -3.57 0.60
C ALA A 68 -8.53 -5.07 0.81
N LYS A 69 -7.39 -5.58 0.40
CA LYS A 69 -7.04 -6.98 0.62
C LYS A 69 -7.00 -7.32 2.11
N ALA A 70 -6.41 -6.44 2.91
CA ALA A 70 -6.33 -6.64 4.37
C ALA A 70 -7.70 -6.61 5.03
N MET A 71 -8.61 -5.78 4.52
CA MET A 71 -9.97 -5.66 5.05
C MET A 71 -10.94 -6.70 4.49
N GLY A 72 -10.52 -7.49 3.50
CA GLY A 72 -11.41 -8.44 2.85
C GLY A 72 -12.41 -7.79 1.91
N LEU A 73 -12.06 -6.63 1.36
CA LEU A 73 -12.93 -5.86 0.47
C LEU A 73 -12.49 -6.01 -0.98
N THR A 74 -13.39 -5.62 -1.90
CA THR A 74 -13.07 -5.54 -3.32
C THR A 74 -12.02 -4.44 -3.53
N PRO A 75 -10.93 -4.72 -4.29
CA PRO A 75 -9.93 -3.70 -4.55
C PRO A 75 -10.53 -2.44 -5.17
N ASP A 76 -10.10 -1.28 -4.66
CA ASP A 76 -10.55 0.02 -5.10
C ASP A 76 -9.32 0.79 -5.60
N PHE A 77 -9.17 0.85 -6.91
CA PHE A 77 -8.03 1.55 -7.50
C PHE A 77 -8.31 3.06 -7.54
N ILE A 78 -7.24 3.85 -7.47
CA ILE A 78 -7.37 5.29 -7.50
C ILE A 78 -7.52 5.79 -8.93
N ASP A 79 -8.43 6.75 -9.13
CA ASP A 79 -8.70 7.33 -10.45
C ASP A 79 -7.59 8.25 -10.92
N LYS A 80 -7.07 9.05 -10.01
CA LYS A 80 -6.09 10.08 -10.32
C LYS A 80 -4.95 9.99 -9.31
N PRO A 81 -3.88 9.27 -9.63
CA PRO A 81 -2.70 9.27 -8.76
C PRO A 81 -2.16 10.68 -8.66
N GLU A 82 -2.04 11.20 -7.44
CA GLU A 82 -1.52 12.54 -7.22
C GLU A 82 -0.02 12.54 -6.99
N LEU A 83 0.44 11.62 -6.14
CA LEU A 83 1.84 11.55 -5.76
C LEU A 83 2.29 10.10 -5.64
N ILE A 84 3.55 9.86 -6.04
CA ILE A 84 4.21 8.57 -5.86
C ILE A 84 5.40 8.80 -4.94
N TRP A 85 5.47 8.04 -3.87
CA TRP A 85 6.50 8.19 -2.85
C TRP A 85 7.32 6.91 -2.73
N ASN A 86 8.65 7.03 -2.58
CA ASN A 86 9.40 5.90 -2.07
C ASN A 86 9.33 5.93 -0.54
N LEU A 87 9.77 4.85 0.10
CA LEU A 87 9.67 4.72 1.57
C LEU A 87 10.40 5.86 2.29
N GLU A 88 11.59 6.17 1.82
CA GLU A 88 12.43 7.19 2.45
C GLU A 88 11.78 8.57 2.39
N GLU A 89 11.26 8.94 1.23
CA GLU A 89 10.54 10.21 1.05
C GLU A 89 9.31 10.29 1.95
N PHE A 90 8.54 9.20 2.00
CA PHE A 90 7.34 9.15 2.83
C PHE A 90 7.68 9.33 4.31
N GLU A 91 8.70 8.62 4.80
CA GLU A 91 9.10 8.70 6.20
C GLU A 91 9.61 10.10 6.55
N LYS A 92 10.35 10.73 5.63
CA LYS A 92 10.88 12.07 5.84
C LYS A 92 9.78 13.11 6.03
N ASP A 93 8.69 12.98 5.28
CA ASP A 93 7.59 13.94 5.32
C ASP A 93 6.56 13.67 6.43
N ASN A 94 6.46 12.43 6.92
CA ASN A 94 5.40 12.04 7.83
C ASN A 94 5.87 11.63 9.23
N PHE A 95 7.20 11.58 9.45
CA PHE A 95 7.74 11.17 10.76
C PHE A 95 8.91 12.06 11.23
#